data_9e8b0e7a0f689c28648a380014c299c7
#
_entry.id   9e8b0e7a0f689c28648a380014c299c7
#
_cell.length_a   1.000
_cell.length_b   1.000
_cell.length_c   1.000
_cell.angle_alpha   90.00
_cell.angle_beta   90.00
_cell.angle_gamma   90.00
#
_symmetry.space_group_name_H-M   'P 1'
#
loop_
_entity.id
_entity.type
_entity.pdbx_description
1 polymer ?
#
loop_
_entity_poly.entity_id
_entity_poly.type
_entity_poly.pdbx_seq_one_letter_code
_entity_poly.pdbx_strand_id
1 'polypeptide(L)'
;MLHAAIEEIPMQLKASEKRTLGRTGLTVTALGLGTAPLGGLYAPVSRADADALLEAGWGSGIRYFDSAPMYGYGRCEHLLGDMLREKPERAVISTKVGRLMTNERAGRTLPPSPPKNPLDSGWHNGLNFREVFDYSYDGVMRSFDDSQQRLGFPEIDLLYVHDIGRVTHGDRHELHWNALTKGGGFRALTELRAAGNIKGFGLGVNEWQIIRDALEEADLDCSLLAGRYSLLDQVSEKEFLPLAQKRGMALVIAGVFNSGILAAPRGGEQKFDYADAPAEIIVRTNRLHDICDEYHVPLAAAAMQFPLRHEAVSSILIGVRSPEQIRQNVVWFEQSIPDEFWNMLRSEGLIS
;
A
#
# COMPACT_ATOMS: atom_id res chain seq x y z
N MET A 1 44.42 28.22 6.65
CA MET A 1 42.96 28.36 6.74
C MET A 1 42.38 26.96 6.55
N LEU A 2 42.03 26.28 7.64
CA LEU A 2 41.35 25.00 7.56
C LEU A 2 39.87 25.29 7.17
N HIS A 3 39.45 24.84 5.99
CA HIS A 3 38.04 24.67 5.68
C HIS A 3 37.58 23.44 6.46
N ALA A 4 36.87 23.65 7.58
CA ALA A 4 36.11 22.61 8.18
C ALA A 4 34.99 22.24 7.18
N ALA A 5 35.04 21.04 6.61
CA ALA A 5 33.94 20.46 5.91
C ALA A 5 32.78 20.38 6.93
N ILE A 6 31.70 21.10 6.67
CA ILE A 6 30.44 20.90 7.38
C ILE A 6 30.00 19.51 6.93
N GLU A 7 30.16 18.50 7.78
CA GLU A 7 29.49 17.21 7.58
C GLU A 7 28.00 17.50 7.53
N GLU A 8 27.39 17.38 6.37
CA GLU A 8 25.94 17.39 6.23
C GLU A 8 25.42 16.19 7.02
N ILE A 9 24.73 16.48 8.12
CA ILE A 9 24.06 15.45 8.92
C ILE A 9 23.02 14.80 7.99
N PRO A 10 23.12 13.50 7.69
CA PRO A 10 22.19 12.85 6.79
C PRO A 10 20.76 13.03 7.32
N MET A 11 19.83 13.38 6.44
CA MET A 11 18.44 13.65 6.79
C MET A 11 17.81 12.39 7.39
N GLN A 12 17.66 12.37 8.71
CA GLN A 12 17.06 11.25 9.43
C GLN A 12 15.54 11.27 9.24
N LEU A 13 15.01 10.32 8.47
CA LEU A 13 13.56 10.12 8.33
C LEU A 13 12.92 9.82 9.69
N LYS A 14 11.69 10.31 9.89
CA LYS A 14 10.86 9.95 11.03
C LYS A 14 9.58 9.28 10.54
N ALA A 15 9.20 8.18 11.20
CA ALA A 15 7.96 7.46 10.87
C ALA A 15 6.74 8.39 10.95
N SER A 16 6.72 9.30 11.92
CA SER A 16 5.67 10.30 12.15
C SER A 16 5.82 11.58 11.33
N GLU A 17 6.88 11.72 10.50
CA GLU A 17 7.05 12.89 9.63
C GLU A 17 5.84 13.06 8.72
N LYS A 18 5.29 14.28 8.67
CA LYS A 18 4.13 14.59 7.84
C LYS A 18 4.56 15.01 6.44
N ARG A 19 3.97 14.38 5.43
CA ARG A 19 4.21 14.66 4.01
C ARG A 19 2.89 14.96 3.31
N THR A 20 2.90 15.97 2.43
CA THR A 20 1.73 16.32 1.64
C THR A 20 1.37 15.18 0.68
N LEU A 21 0.10 14.86 0.57
CA LEU A 21 -0.40 13.82 -0.32
C LEU A 21 -1.01 14.45 -1.58
N GLY A 22 -0.18 14.69 -2.59
CA GLY A 22 -0.60 15.28 -3.87
C GLY A 22 -1.43 16.54 -3.71
N ARG A 23 -2.56 16.59 -4.40
CA ARG A 23 -3.49 17.72 -4.43
C ARG A 23 -4.64 17.60 -3.43
N THR A 24 -4.66 16.57 -2.58
CA THR A 24 -5.77 16.29 -1.66
C THR A 24 -5.94 17.31 -0.54
N GLY A 25 -4.93 18.14 -0.27
CA GLY A 25 -4.87 18.98 0.92
C GLY A 25 -4.57 18.24 2.22
N LEU A 26 -4.40 16.92 2.15
CA LEU A 26 -4.04 16.08 3.29
C LEU A 26 -2.53 16.04 3.51
N THR A 27 -2.16 15.79 4.76
CA THR A 27 -0.82 15.34 5.13
C THR A 27 -0.91 13.96 5.75
N VAL A 28 -0.07 13.03 5.27
CA VAL A 28 0.05 11.66 5.77
C VAL A 28 1.39 11.49 6.48
N THR A 29 1.49 10.53 7.41
CA THR A 29 2.80 10.17 7.95
C THR A 29 3.63 9.43 6.90
N ALA A 30 4.94 9.67 6.89
CA ALA A 30 5.87 9.06 5.93
C ALA A 30 5.84 7.52 6.00
N LEU A 31 5.60 6.98 7.20
CA LEU A 31 5.26 5.58 7.41
C LEU A 31 3.77 5.43 7.71
N GLY A 32 3.08 4.63 6.91
CA GLY A 32 1.68 4.25 7.10
C GLY A 32 1.53 2.77 7.43
N LEU A 33 0.38 2.39 7.98
CA LEU A 33 0.05 1.04 8.37
C LEU A 33 -1.08 0.46 7.52
N GLY A 34 -0.79 -0.60 6.76
CA GLY A 34 -1.77 -1.39 6.03
C GLY A 34 -2.32 -2.53 6.88
N THR A 35 -3.63 -2.71 6.87
CA THR A 35 -4.35 -3.64 7.75
C THR A 35 -4.56 -5.03 7.16
N ALA A 36 -4.15 -5.30 5.91
CA ALA A 36 -4.37 -6.60 5.26
C ALA A 36 -3.96 -7.82 6.12
N PRO A 37 -2.79 -7.82 6.81
CA PRO A 37 -2.41 -8.96 7.65
C PRO A 37 -3.40 -9.26 8.79
N LEU A 38 -4.14 -8.26 9.29
CA LEU A 38 -5.13 -8.43 10.37
C LEU A 38 -6.35 -9.26 9.95
N GLY A 39 -6.60 -9.36 8.65
CA GLY A 39 -7.62 -10.25 8.06
C GLY A 39 -7.21 -11.73 8.07
N GLY A 40 -5.99 -12.02 8.51
CA GLY A 40 -5.45 -13.39 8.51
C GLY A 40 -4.77 -13.76 7.20
N LEU A 41 -4.20 -12.80 6.48
CA LEU A 41 -3.39 -13.07 5.28
C LEU A 41 -2.17 -13.90 5.67
N TYR A 42 -2.03 -15.10 5.08
CA TYR A 42 -1.03 -16.14 5.33
C TYR A 42 -1.10 -16.86 6.69
N ALA A 43 -1.60 -16.23 7.74
CA ALA A 43 -1.70 -16.85 9.06
C ALA A 43 -2.77 -16.15 9.90
N PRO A 44 -3.45 -16.87 10.80
CA PRO A 44 -4.46 -16.26 11.66
C PRO A 44 -3.83 -15.23 12.62
N VAL A 45 -4.57 -14.15 12.89
CA VAL A 45 -4.22 -13.12 13.87
C VAL A 45 -5.36 -13.02 14.88
N SER A 46 -5.08 -13.19 16.16
CA SER A 46 -6.10 -13.09 17.21
C SER A 46 -6.64 -11.65 17.32
N ARG A 47 -7.82 -11.48 17.93
CA ARG A 47 -8.37 -10.13 18.19
C ARG A 47 -7.41 -9.32 19.07
N ALA A 48 -6.86 -9.91 20.11
CA ALA A 48 -5.95 -9.23 21.02
C ALA A 48 -4.64 -8.80 20.33
N ASP A 49 -4.08 -9.64 19.46
CA ASP A 49 -2.87 -9.29 18.69
C ASP A 49 -3.16 -8.17 17.68
N ALA A 50 -4.33 -8.20 17.03
CA ALA A 50 -4.74 -7.15 16.11
C ALA A 50 -4.91 -5.80 16.81
N ASP A 51 -5.57 -5.78 17.97
CA ASP A 51 -5.74 -4.57 18.78
C ASP A 51 -4.37 -4.04 19.27
N ALA A 52 -3.52 -4.93 19.81
CA ALA A 52 -2.19 -4.56 20.27
C ALA A 52 -1.29 -4.02 19.15
N LEU A 53 -1.43 -4.57 17.92
CA LEU A 53 -0.70 -4.11 16.74
C LEU A 53 -1.15 -2.72 16.32
N LEU A 54 -2.45 -2.46 16.22
CA LEU A 54 -3.00 -1.16 15.87
C LEU A 54 -2.60 -0.09 16.90
N GLU A 55 -2.66 -0.43 18.20
CA GLU A 55 -2.20 0.43 19.28
C GLU A 55 -0.69 0.73 19.20
N ALA A 56 0.12 -0.26 18.86
CA ALA A 56 1.56 -0.06 18.68
C ALA A 56 1.86 0.88 17.50
N GLY A 57 1.11 0.74 16.39
CA GLY A 57 1.19 1.66 15.25
C GLY A 57 0.85 3.09 15.64
N TRP A 58 -0.25 3.27 16.35
CA TRP A 58 -0.65 4.58 16.88
C TRP A 58 0.40 5.16 17.82
N GLY A 59 0.87 4.36 18.77
CA GLY A 59 1.91 4.74 19.76
C GLY A 59 3.26 5.10 19.12
N SER A 60 3.55 4.57 17.93
CA SER A 60 4.73 4.92 17.12
C SER A 60 4.57 6.21 16.34
N GLY A 61 3.45 6.93 16.48
CA GLY A 61 3.18 8.17 15.79
C GLY A 61 2.62 8.03 14.38
N ILE A 62 2.29 6.81 13.92
CA ILE A 62 1.64 6.60 12.62
C ILE A 62 0.23 7.20 12.67
N ARG A 63 -0.09 8.00 11.64
CA ARG A 63 -1.40 8.67 11.46
C ARG A 63 -1.95 8.50 10.06
N TYR A 64 -1.45 7.51 9.33
CA TYR A 64 -2.01 7.06 8.06
C TYR A 64 -2.26 5.54 8.11
N PHE A 65 -3.52 5.15 7.92
CA PHE A 65 -3.98 3.77 7.97
C PHE A 65 -4.73 3.41 6.69
N ASP A 66 -4.38 2.28 6.11
CA ASP A 66 -5.03 1.75 4.90
C ASP A 66 -5.75 0.43 5.19
N SER A 67 -6.97 0.33 4.71
CA SER A 67 -7.77 -0.87 4.77
C SER A 67 -8.42 -1.20 3.42
N ALA A 68 -9.23 -2.23 3.37
CA ALA A 68 -10.10 -2.56 2.23
C ALA A 68 -11.27 -3.46 2.67
N PRO A 69 -12.42 -3.40 1.96
CA PRO A 69 -13.52 -4.33 2.15
C PRO A 69 -13.09 -5.80 2.04
N MET A 70 -12.21 -6.13 1.10
CA MET A 70 -11.68 -7.47 0.89
C MET A 70 -10.87 -7.98 2.08
N TYR A 71 -10.19 -7.12 2.84
CA TYR A 71 -9.29 -7.54 3.91
C TYR A 71 -10.05 -8.20 5.06
N GLY A 72 -9.93 -9.53 5.14
CA GLY A 72 -10.71 -10.32 6.06
C GLY A 72 -12.22 -10.21 5.83
N TYR A 73 -12.65 -9.90 4.59
CA TYR A 73 -14.05 -9.73 4.21
C TYR A 73 -14.81 -8.74 5.11
N GLY A 74 -14.20 -7.57 5.33
CA GLY A 74 -14.73 -6.49 6.16
C GLY A 74 -14.16 -6.44 7.58
N ARG A 75 -13.52 -7.50 8.08
CA ARG A 75 -12.96 -7.56 9.44
C ARG A 75 -11.97 -6.43 9.72
N CYS A 76 -11.07 -6.14 8.76
CA CYS A 76 -10.02 -5.14 8.97
C CYS A 76 -10.57 -3.73 9.13
N GLU A 77 -11.63 -3.38 8.39
CA GLU A 77 -12.29 -2.09 8.55
C GLU A 77 -12.97 -1.96 9.92
N HIS A 78 -13.62 -3.03 10.43
CA HIS A 78 -14.17 -3.04 11.79
C HIS A 78 -13.08 -2.84 12.85
N LEU A 79 -11.98 -3.61 12.78
CA LEU A 79 -10.88 -3.50 13.73
C LEU A 79 -10.25 -2.09 13.73
N LEU A 80 -10.01 -1.55 12.53
CA LEU A 80 -9.44 -0.22 12.38
C LEU A 80 -10.39 0.86 12.91
N GLY A 81 -11.67 0.76 12.57
CA GLY A 81 -12.70 1.68 13.03
C GLY A 81 -12.83 1.66 14.55
N ASP A 82 -12.90 0.48 15.17
CA ASP A 82 -12.98 0.33 16.63
C ASP A 82 -11.82 1.07 17.32
N MET A 83 -10.60 0.83 16.88
CA MET A 83 -9.41 1.47 17.47
C MET A 83 -9.41 3.00 17.25
N LEU A 84 -9.69 3.47 16.04
CA LEU A 84 -9.55 4.90 15.72
C LEU A 84 -10.65 5.77 16.36
N ARG A 85 -11.87 5.23 16.61
CA ARG A 85 -12.93 5.97 17.29
C ARG A 85 -12.60 6.31 18.74
N GLU A 86 -11.72 5.53 19.38
CA GLU A 86 -11.27 5.78 20.75
C GLU A 86 -10.10 6.79 20.84
N LYS A 87 -9.59 7.28 19.70
CA LYS A 87 -8.43 8.17 19.68
C LYS A 87 -8.82 9.65 19.82
N PRO A 88 -8.00 10.46 20.56
CA PRO A 88 -8.29 11.87 20.79
C PRO A 88 -8.05 12.74 19.55
N GLU A 89 -7.29 12.26 18.58
CA GLU A 89 -6.96 12.96 17.34
C GLU A 89 -7.32 12.12 16.11
N ARG A 90 -7.54 12.79 14.98
CA ARG A 90 -7.89 12.11 13.73
C ARG A 90 -6.63 11.60 13.01
N ALA A 91 -6.71 10.37 12.48
CA ALA A 91 -5.79 9.84 11.49
C ALA A 91 -6.37 9.97 10.08
N VAL A 92 -5.52 9.93 9.07
CA VAL A 92 -5.94 9.77 7.68
C VAL A 92 -6.27 8.30 7.43
N ILE A 93 -7.46 8.06 6.89
CA ILE A 93 -7.97 6.71 6.58
C ILE A 93 -8.13 6.58 5.07
N SER A 94 -7.50 5.56 4.50
CA SER A 94 -7.84 5.09 3.16
C SER A 94 -8.53 3.73 3.21
N THR A 95 -9.50 3.55 2.32
CA THR A 95 -10.06 2.23 2.02
C THR A 95 -10.27 2.09 0.52
N LYS A 96 -10.91 1.02 0.08
CA LYS A 96 -10.96 0.70 -1.34
C LYS A 96 -12.39 0.45 -1.82
N VAL A 97 -12.62 0.64 -3.13
CA VAL A 97 -13.90 0.40 -3.81
C VAL A 97 -13.73 -0.58 -4.98
N GLY A 98 -14.82 -1.11 -5.46
CA GLY A 98 -14.85 -2.03 -6.59
C GLY A 98 -14.91 -3.51 -6.20
N ARG A 99 -14.72 -3.83 -4.91
CA ARG A 99 -14.94 -5.17 -4.34
C ARG A 99 -15.99 -5.06 -3.24
N LEU A 100 -17.20 -5.53 -3.51
CA LEU A 100 -18.30 -5.53 -2.57
C LEU A 100 -18.33 -6.82 -1.77
N MET A 101 -18.69 -6.72 -0.49
CA MET A 101 -18.94 -7.88 0.35
C MET A 101 -20.41 -8.27 0.26
N THR A 102 -20.68 -9.55 -0.03
CA THR A 102 -22.04 -10.08 -0.14
C THR A 102 -22.16 -11.44 0.54
N ASN A 103 -23.37 -11.76 0.98
CA ASN A 103 -23.69 -13.12 1.38
C ASN A 103 -24.04 -13.97 0.14
N GLU A 104 -23.76 -15.27 0.18
CA GLU A 104 -24.32 -16.18 -0.82
C GLU A 104 -25.84 -16.23 -0.67
N ARG A 105 -26.53 -15.74 -1.70
CA ARG A 105 -27.96 -16.06 -1.89
C ARG A 105 -28.08 -16.97 -3.11
N ALA A 106 -28.84 -18.05 -2.96
CA ALA A 106 -29.13 -18.96 -4.06
C ALA A 106 -29.54 -18.19 -5.31
N GLY A 107 -28.89 -18.43 -6.46
CA GLY A 107 -29.20 -17.81 -7.76
C GLY A 107 -28.33 -16.63 -8.18
N ARG A 108 -27.35 -16.17 -7.38
CA ARG A 108 -26.40 -15.11 -7.76
C ARG A 108 -24.93 -15.57 -7.84
N THR A 109 -24.70 -16.81 -8.22
CA THR A 109 -23.34 -17.31 -8.39
C THR A 109 -22.79 -16.89 -9.75
N LEU A 110 -21.93 -15.87 -9.76
CA LEU A 110 -20.86 -15.87 -10.75
C LEU A 110 -19.94 -17.05 -10.36
N PRO A 111 -19.54 -17.89 -11.33
CA PRO A 111 -18.63 -18.99 -11.00
C PRO A 111 -17.38 -18.41 -10.36
N PRO A 112 -16.88 -19.00 -9.26
CA PRO A 112 -15.64 -18.58 -8.64
C PRO A 112 -14.53 -18.63 -9.70
N SER A 113 -13.77 -17.55 -9.84
CA SER A 113 -12.53 -17.60 -10.61
C SER A 113 -11.61 -18.59 -9.90
N PRO A 114 -10.95 -19.50 -10.62
CA PRO A 114 -10.00 -20.39 -9.99
C PRO A 114 -8.91 -19.53 -9.31
N PRO A 115 -8.49 -19.88 -8.09
CA PRO A 115 -7.47 -19.13 -7.37
C PRO A 115 -6.18 -19.12 -8.19
N LYS A 116 -5.75 -17.95 -8.64
CA LYS A 116 -4.49 -17.70 -9.35
C LYS A 116 -3.42 -17.09 -8.47
N ASN A 117 -3.77 -16.68 -7.25
CA ASN A 117 -2.92 -15.95 -6.33
C ASN A 117 -3.06 -16.59 -4.93
N PRO A 118 -1.99 -16.73 -4.13
CA PRO A 118 -2.07 -17.11 -2.71
C PRO A 118 -3.04 -16.27 -1.90
N LEU A 119 -3.30 -15.03 -2.31
CA LEU A 119 -4.33 -14.16 -1.75
C LEU A 119 -5.75 -14.70 -1.97
N ASP A 120 -5.97 -15.52 -2.99
CA ASP A 120 -7.25 -16.18 -3.27
C ASP A 120 -7.50 -17.41 -2.38
N SER A 121 -6.51 -17.85 -1.61
CA SER A 121 -6.62 -18.99 -0.69
C SER A 121 -7.53 -18.73 0.53
N GLY A 122 -8.06 -17.51 0.62
CA GLY A 122 -8.95 -17.08 1.70
C GLY A 122 -8.22 -16.41 2.86
N TRP A 123 -9.00 -15.66 3.62
CA TRP A 123 -8.54 -14.97 4.81
C TRP A 123 -8.80 -15.83 6.03
N HIS A 124 -7.79 -16.25 6.78
CA HIS A 124 -7.94 -17.13 7.96
C HIS A 124 -8.88 -16.56 9.02
N ASN A 125 -8.96 -15.23 9.14
CA ASN A 125 -9.86 -14.56 10.08
C ASN A 125 -11.02 -13.83 9.38
N GLY A 126 -11.28 -14.14 8.11
CA GLY A 126 -12.31 -13.49 7.32
C GLY A 126 -13.70 -13.66 7.92
N LEU A 127 -14.54 -12.62 7.82
CA LEU A 127 -15.95 -12.73 8.09
C LEU A 127 -16.63 -13.61 7.03
N ASN A 128 -17.82 -14.11 7.34
CA ASN A 128 -18.53 -15.05 6.47
C ASN A 128 -19.25 -14.34 5.31
N PHE A 129 -18.47 -13.59 4.52
CA PHE A 129 -18.88 -12.92 3.30
C PHE A 129 -18.07 -13.43 2.11
N ARG A 130 -18.48 -13.06 0.91
CA ARG A 130 -17.75 -13.26 -0.35
C ARG A 130 -17.60 -11.94 -1.06
N GLU A 131 -16.55 -11.82 -1.85
CA GLU A 131 -16.35 -10.65 -2.69
C GLU A 131 -17.11 -10.78 -4.03
N VAL A 132 -17.60 -9.66 -4.52
CA VAL A 132 -18.12 -9.48 -5.88
C VAL A 132 -17.51 -8.21 -6.45
N PHE A 133 -16.99 -8.29 -7.65
CA PHE A 133 -16.43 -7.13 -8.35
C PHE A 133 -17.56 -6.29 -8.98
N ASP A 134 -17.63 -5.03 -8.57
CA ASP A 134 -18.52 -4.04 -9.19
C ASP A 134 -17.86 -2.66 -9.13
N TYR A 135 -17.36 -2.22 -10.28
CA TYR A 135 -16.70 -0.92 -10.45
C TYR A 135 -17.63 0.13 -11.09
N SER A 136 -18.92 -0.16 -11.23
CA SER A 136 -19.91 0.79 -11.73
C SER A 136 -20.14 1.93 -10.74
N TYR A 137 -20.89 2.95 -11.16
CA TYR A 137 -21.33 4.04 -10.30
C TYR A 137 -21.97 3.53 -9.02
N ASP A 138 -22.99 2.66 -9.13
CA ASP A 138 -23.71 2.11 -7.98
C ASP A 138 -22.81 1.21 -7.12
N GLY A 139 -21.90 0.45 -7.73
CA GLY A 139 -20.93 -0.38 -7.04
C GLY A 139 -19.97 0.44 -6.19
N VAL A 140 -19.46 1.55 -6.72
CA VAL A 140 -18.58 2.48 -5.99
C VAL A 140 -19.32 3.16 -4.84
N MET A 141 -20.50 3.71 -5.08
CA MET A 141 -21.32 4.36 -4.04
C MET A 141 -21.65 3.40 -2.91
N ARG A 142 -22.12 2.19 -3.25
CA ARG A 142 -22.41 1.15 -2.27
C ARG A 142 -21.18 0.73 -1.47
N SER A 143 -20.02 0.58 -2.15
CA SER A 143 -18.77 0.22 -1.47
C SER A 143 -18.36 1.28 -0.45
N PHE A 144 -18.55 2.56 -0.79
CA PHE A 144 -18.30 3.68 0.12
C PHE A 144 -19.23 3.63 1.34
N ASP A 145 -20.56 3.53 1.13
CA ASP A 145 -21.55 3.46 2.21
C ASP A 145 -21.29 2.27 3.15
N ASP A 146 -21.03 1.09 2.57
CA ASP A 146 -20.71 -0.12 3.32
C ASP A 146 -19.43 0.03 4.16
N SER A 147 -18.40 0.71 3.63
CA SER A 147 -17.15 0.98 4.35
C SER A 147 -17.33 2.00 5.47
N GLN A 148 -18.16 3.04 5.28
CA GLN A 148 -18.53 3.97 6.36
C GLN A 148 -19.15 3.22 7.54
N GLN A 149 -20.08 2.27 7.27
CA GLN A 149 -20.73 1.47 8.31
C GLN A 149 -19.73 0.57 9.04
N ARG A 150 -18.79 -0.08 8.31
CA ARG A 150 -17.80 -0.96 8.93
C ARG A 150 -16.74 -0.20 9.73
N LEU A 151 -16.29 0.95 9.23
CA LEU A 151 -15.35 1.82 9.92
C LEU A 151 -16.01 2.61 11.06
N GLY A 152 -17.31 2.91 10.93
CA GLY A 152 -18.05 3.75 11.87
C GLY A 152 -17.63 5.22 11.83
N PHE A 153 -17.24 5.71 10.66
CA PHE A 153 -16.92 7.12 10.41
C PHE A 153 -17.80 7.68 9.28
N PRO A 154 -18.32 8.90 9.43
CA PRO A 154 -19.11 9.55 8.39
C PRO A 154 -18.26 10.02 7.20
N GLU A 155 -16.97 10.19 7.39
CA GLU A 155 -16.02 10.61 6.37
C GLU A 155 -14.89 9.61 6.24
N ILE A 156 -14.50 9.31 5.01
CA ILE A 156 -13.30 8.55 4.66
C ILE A 156 -12.40 9.49 3.87
N ASP A 157 -11.12 9.56 4.21
CA ASP A 157 -10.26 10.57 3.58
C ASP A 157 -9.92 10.20 2.13
N LEU A 158 -9.63 8.92 1.85
CA LEU A 158 -9.15 8.46 0.55
C LEU A 158 -9.87 7.18 0.11
N LEU A 159 -10.19 7.10 -1.17
CA LEU A 159 -10.70 5.90 -1.81
C LEU A 159 -9.76 5.44 -2.94
N TYR A 160 -9.37 4.18 -2.90
CA TYR A 160 -8.64 3.55 -4.00
C TYR A 160 -9.51 2.55 -4.75
N VAL A 161 -9.54 2.63 -6.08
CA VAL A 161 -10.13 1.58 -6.92
C VAL A 161 -9.25 0.35 -6.82
N HIS A 162 -9.80 -0.76 -6.30
CA HIS A 162 -9.03 -1.93 -5.89
C HIS A 162 -8.80 -2.89 -7.06
N ASP A 163 -7.54 -3.13 -7.40
CA ASP A 163 -7.07 -4.16 -8.34
C ASP A 163 -7.84 -4.24 -9.67
N ILE A 164 -8.12 -3.08 -10.27
CA ILE A 164 -8.85 -2.98 -11.55
C ILE A 164 -8.05 -3.53 -12.76
N GLY A 165 -6.78 -3.87 -12.59
CA GLY A 165 -5.87 -4.20 -13.67
C GLY A 165 -6.05 -5.58 -14.29
N ARG A 166 -5.22 -5.84 -15.31
CA ARG A 166 -5.22 -7.12 -16.06
C ARG A 166 -4.69 -8.28 -15.23
N VAL A 167 -3.79 -8.03 -14.28
CA VAL A 167 -3.25 -9.07 -13.38
C VAL A 167 -4.40 -9.72 -12.59
N THR A 168 -5.35 -8.94 -12.11
CA THR A 168 -6.50 -9.45 -11.35
C THR A 168 -7.57 -10.05 -12.26
N HIS A 169 -7.91 -9.37 -13.36
CA HIS A 169 -9.10 -9.69 -14.13
C HIS A 169 -8.87 -10.51 -15.41
N GLY A 170 -7.61 -10.58 -15.89
CA GLY A 170 -7.29 -11.31 -17.12
C GLY A 170 -8.19 -10.89 -18.28
N ASP A 171 -8.83 -11.86 -18.92
CA ASP A 171 -9.72 -11.63 -20.07
C ASP A 171 -10.98 -10.82 -19.74
N ARG A 172 -11.34 -10.72 -18.46
CA ARG A 172 -12.48 -9.89 -18.00
C ARG A 172 -12.10 -8.44 -17.69
N HIS A 173 -10.86 -8.05 -17.87
CA HIS A 173 -10.41 -6.69 -17.59
C HIS A 173 -11.26 -5.63 -18.29
N GLU A 174 -11.52 -5.79 -19.58
CA GLU A 174 -12.31 -4.82 -20.36
C GLU A 174 -13.74 -4.63 -19.83
N LEU A 175 -14.36 -5.69 -19.30
CA LEU A 175 -15.67 -5.59 -18.66
C LEU A 175 -15.62 -4.68 -17.44
N HIS A 176 -14.64 -4.89 -16.56
CA HIS A 176 -14.49 -4.13 -15.33
C HIS A 176 -14.00 -2.71 -15.59
N TRP A 177 -13.09 -2.53 -16.54
CA TRP A 177 -12.62 -1.22 -16.99
C TRP A 177 -13.76 -0.38 -17.57
N ASN A 178 -14.60 -0.95 -18.42
CA ASN A 178 -15.77 -0.27 -18.93
C ASN A 178 -16.79 0.07 -17.82
N ALA A 179 -16.95 -0.77 -16.80
CA ALA A 179 -17.79 -0.43 -15.66
C ALA A 179 -17.25 0.79 -14.89
N LEU A 180 -15.93 0.86 -14.69
CA LEU A 180 -15.27 1.99 -14.01
C LEU A 180 -15.36 3.28 -14.83
N THR A 181 -15.10 3.21 -16.14
CA THR A 181 -15.07 4.38 -17.04
C THR A 181 -16.47 4.75 -17.52
N LYS A 182 -17.01 4.03 -18.48
CA LYS A 182 -18.32 4.28 -19.11
C LYS A 182 -19.51 4.01 -18.17
N GLY A 183 -19.37 3.04 -17.26
CA GLY A 183 -20.38 2.71 -16.24
C GLY A 183 -20.40 3.67 -15.04
N GLY A 184 -19.53 4.67 -15.05
CA GLY A 184 -19.60 5.82 -14.15
C GLY A 184 -18.91 5.65 -12.79
N GLY A 185 -18.06 4.64 -12.59
CA GLY A 185 -17.33 4.50 -11.33
C GLY A 185 -16.43 5.70 -11.03
N PHE A 186 -15.69 6.22 -12.01
CA PHE A 186 -14.92 7.47 -11.84
C PHE A 186 -15.80 8.69 -11.59
N ARG A 187 -17.01 8.73 -12.19
CA ARG A 187 -17.99 9.79 -11.92
C ARG A 187 -18.44 9.75 -10.46
N ALA A 188 -18.74 8.58 -9.90
CA ALA A 188 -19.09 8.41 -8.48
C ALA A 188 -17.98 8.94 -7.56
N LEU A 189 -16.72 8.58 -7.81
CA LEU A 189 -15.57 9.06 -7.05
C LEU A 189 -15.41 10.59 -7.14
N THR A 190 -15.60 11.16 -8.32
CA THR A 190 -15.55 12.61 -8.54
C THR A 190 -16.67 13.34 -7.79
N GLU A 191 -17.89 12.80 -7.79
CA GLU A 191 -19.02 13.34 -7.05
C GLU A 191 -18.81 13.25 -5.53
N LEU A 192 -18.29 12.12 -5.00
CA LEU A 192 -17.93 11.96 -3.59
C LEU A 192 -16.87 12.99 -3.16
N ARG A 193 -15.85 13.23 -3.99
CA ARG A 193 -14.83 14.26 -3.73
C ARG A 193 -15.43 15.67 -3.76
N ALA A 194 -16.24 15.97 -4.77
CA ALA A 194 -16.88 17.29 -4.90
C ALA A 194 -17.84 17.59 -3.75
N ALA A 195 -18.53 16.58 -3.24
CA ALA A 195 -19.40 16.69 -2.06
C ALA A 195 -18.63 16.79 -0.73
N GLY A 196 -17.30 16.58 -0.74
CA GLY A 196 -16.47 16.63 0.47
C GLY A 196 -16.50 15.36 1.30
N ASN A 197 -17.17 14.29 0.83
CA ASN A 197 -17.24 13.00 1.51
C ASN A 197 -15.88 12.27 1.54
N ILE A 198 -15.03 12.55 0.55
CA ILE A 198 -13.62 12.15 0.49
C ILE A 198 -12.75 13.35 0.12
N LYS A 199 -11.46 13.27 0.41
CA LYS A 199 -10.47 14.30 0.06
C LYS A 199 -9.72 14.00 -1.23
N GLY A 200 -9.69 12.73 -1.63
CA GLY A 200 -9.04 12.32 -2.86
C GLY A 200 -9.30 10.86 -3.20
N PHE A 201 -9.01 10.51 -4.45
CA PHE A 201 -9.11 9.14 -4.93
C PHE A 201 -8.03 8.80 -5.96
N GLY A 202 -7.85 7.52 -6.19
CA GLY A 202 -6.99 6.96 -7.21
C GLY A 202 -7.13 5.45 -7.30
N LEU A 203 -6.08 4.76 -7.72
CA LEU A 203 -6.06 3.30 -7.82
C LEU A 203 -5.19 2.68 -6.72
N GLY A 204 -5.58 1.51 -6.22
CA GLY A 204 -4.78 0.66 -5.33
C GLY A 204 -4.49 -0.66 -6.04
N VAL A 205 -3.30 -0.81 -6.62
CA VAL A 205 -3.00 -1.86 -7.61
C VAL A 205 -1.54 -2.32 -7.55
N ASN A 206 -1.27 -3.48 -8.17
CA ASN A 206 0.08 -4.02 -8.42
C ASN A 206 0.58 -3.76 -9.86
N GLU A 207 -0.07 -2.86 -10.61
CA GLU A 207 0.22 -2.57 -12.01
C GLU A 207 0.26 -1.06 -12.22
N TRP A 208 1.45 -0.46 -12.44
CA TRP A 208 1.55 0.98 -12.68
C TRP A 208 0.94 1.41 -14.03
N GLN A 209 0.91 0.51 -15.00
CA GLN A 209 0.37 0.79 -16.34
C GLN A 209 -1.12 1.18 -16.27
N ILE A 210 -1.89 0.49 -15.42
CA ILE A 210 -3.31 0.80 -15.28
C ILE A 210 -3.56 2.14 -14.59
N ILE A 211 -2.64 2.59 -13.71
CA ILE A 211 -2.71 3.94 -13.12
C ILE A 211 -2.46 4.98 -14.22
N ARG A 212 -1.45 4.76 -15.08
CA ARG A 212 -1.19 5.62 -16.24
C ARG A 212 -2.41 5.73 -17.14
N ASP A 213 -3.02 4.60 -17.47
CA ASP A 213 -4.20 4.57 -18.34
C ASP A 213 -5.40 5.29 -17.69
N ALA A 214 -5.55 5.17 -16.36
CA ALA A 214 -6.60 5.85 -15.61
C ALA A 214 -6.41 7.38 -15.53
N LEU A 215 -5.19 7.89 -15.65
CA LEU A 215 -4.91 9.33 -15.71
C LEU A 215 -5.46 10.00 -16.99
N GLU A 216 -5.80 9.22 -18.02
CA GLU A 216 -6.47 9.73 -19.22
C GLU A 216 -8.00 9.71 -19.08
N GLU A 217 -8.54 8.99 -18.10
CA GLU A 217 -9.98 8.83 -17.87
C GLU A 217 -10.48 9.68 -16.70
N ALA A 218 -9.62 9.97 -15.70
CA ALA A 218 -10.00 10.69 -14.49
C ALA A 218 -8.84 11.51 -13.90
N ASP A 219 -9.20 12.55 -13.16
CA ASP A 219 -8.26 13.41 -12.45
C ASP A 219 -7.92 12.79 -11.07
N LEU A 220 -6.95 11.88 -11.05
CA LEU A 220 -6.50 11.19 -9.86
C LEU A 220 -5.68 12.11 -8.96
N ASP A 221 -5.91 12.05 -7.65
CA ASP A 221 -5.20 12.84 -6.63
C ASP A 221 -3.96 12.12 -6.08
N CYS A 222 -4.10 10.82 -5.87
CA CYS A 222 -3.06 9.94 -5.36
C CYS A 222 -3.33 8.50 -5.81
N SER A 223 -2.32 7.63 -5.75
CA SER A 223 -2.52 6.20 -5.99
C SER A 223 -1.63 5.37 -5.06
N LEU A 224 -2.08 4.17 -4.74
CA LEU A 224 -1.34 3.17 -3.99
C LEU A 224 -0.79 2.14 -4.97
N LEU A 225 0.53 2.10 -5.10
CA LEU A 225 1.24 1.14 -5.97
C LEU A 225 1.97 0.12 -5.10
N ALA A 226 1.60 -1.15 -5.23
CA ALA A 226 2.15 -2.22 -4.41
C ALA A 226 3.16 -3.08 -5.16
N GLY A 227 4.38 -3.21 -4.60
CA GLY A 227 5.43 -4.11 -5.08
C GLY A 227 6.09 -3.72 -6.40
N ARG A 228 5.82 -2.55 -6.97
CA ARG A 228 6.30 -2.11 -8.30
C ARG A 228 7.19 -0.86 -8.25
N TYR A 229 7.62 -0.45 -7.06
CA TYR A 229 8.71 0.50 -6.85
C TYR A 229 9.44 0.14 -5.56
N SER A 230 10.51 -0.62 -5.69
CA SER A 230 11.32 -1.18 -4.60
C SER A 230 12.76 -1.37 -5.03
N LEU A 231 13.64 -1.81 -4.14
CA LEU A 231 15.04 -2.15 -4.49
C LEU A 231 15.15 -3.24 -5.57
N LEU A 232 14.13 -4.09 -5.72
CA LEU A 232 14.13 -5.20 -6.68
C LEU A 232 13.30 -4.91 -7.94
N ASP A 233 12.34 -3.99 -7.88
CA ASP A 233 11.50 -3.61 -9.02
C ASP A 233 11.46 -2.10 -9.15
N GLN A 234 12.04 -1.55 -10.22
CA GLN A 234 12.14 -0.12 -10.51
C GLN A 234 11.59 0.23 -11.90
N VAL A 235 10.85 -0.70 -12.52
CA VAL A 235 10.37 -0.52 -13.91
C VAL A 235 9.48 0.72 -14.05
N SER A 236 8.73 1.07 -13.00
CA SER A 236 7.88 2.27 -12.97
C SER A 236 8.65 3.61 -12.95
N GLU A 237 9.93 3.60 -12.57
CA GLU A 237 10.71 4.82 -12.27
C GLU A 237 10.90 5.71 -13.50
N LYS A 238 11.16 5.13 -14.67
CA LYS A 238 11.50 5.89 -15.87
C LYS A 238 10.29 6.53 -16.56
N GLU A 239 9.16 5.84 -16.56
CA GLU A 239 7.98 6.25 -17.32
C GLU A 239 6.88 6.81 -16.44
N PHE A 240 6.59 6.14 -15.33
CA PHE A 240 5.40 6.43 -14.56
C PHE A 240 5.62 7.45 -13.44
N LEU A 241 6.72 7.35 -12.67
CA LEU A 241 6.95 8.28 -11.58
C LEU A 241 7.09 9.75 -12.04
N PRO A 242 7.82 10.06 -13.14
CA PRO A 242 7.85 11.42 -13.68
C PRO A 242 6.47 11.89 -14.19
N LEU A 243 5.65 11.00 -14.73
CA LEU A 243 4.29 11.32 -15.14
C LEU A 243 3.42 11.66 -13.93
N ALA A 244 3.49 10.87 -12.86
CA ALA A 244 2.77 11.12 -11.61
C ALA A 244 3.15 12.50 -11.05
N GLN A 245 4.44 12.80 -10.97
CA GLN A 245 4.94 14.10 -10.53
C GLN A 245 4.41 15.26 -11.40
N LYS A 246 4.51 15.12 -12.73
CA LYS A 246 4.01 16.12 -13.68
C LYS A 246 2.50 16.38 -13.54
N ARG A 247 1.72 15.35 -13.22
CA ARG A 247 0.27 15.45 -13.00
C ARG A 247 -0.09 15.93 -11.59
N GLY A 248 0.90 16.12 -10.70
CA GLY A 248 0.68 16.49 -9.29
C GLY A 248 0.01 15.38 -8.47
N MET A 249 0.07 14.14 -8.95
CA MET A 249 -0.45 12.95 -8.27
C MET A 249 0.61 12.39 -7.32
N ALA A 250 0.24 12.16 -6.06
CA ALA A 250 1.11 11.52 -5.10
C ALA A 250 1.04 9.99 -5.19
N LEU A 251 2.12 9.34 -4.83
CA LEU A 251 2.18 7.89 -4.69
C LEU A 251 2.34 7.48 -3.23
N VAL A 252 1.60 6.47 -2.86
CA VAL A 252 1.79 5.66 -1.66
C VAL A 252 2.35 4.32 -2.12
N ILE A 253 3.52 3.95 -1.63
CA ILE A 253 4.17 2.71 -2.04
C ILE A 253 3.96 1.64 -0.97
N ALA A 254 3.36 0.53 -1.36
CA ALA A 254 3.20 -0.66 -0.52
C ALA A 254 4.06 -1.82 -1.03
N GLY A 255 4.18 -2.88 -0.23
CA GLY A 255 4.92 -4.08 -0.65
C GLY A 255 6.42 -3.86 -0.84
N VAL A 256 7.00 -2.90 -0.11
CA VAL A 256 8.43 -2.52 -0.20
C VAL A 256 9.39 -3.66 0.11
N PHE A 257 8.93 -4.70 0.80
CA PHE A 257 9.72 -5.89 1.11
C PHE A 257 9.63 -7.01 0.06
N ASN A 258 8.87 -6.81 -1.04
CA ASN A 258 8.69 -7.78 -2.11
C ASN A 258 8.39 -9.20 -1.59
N SER A 259 7.22 -9.38 -0.98
CA SER A 259 6.77 -10.65 -0.35
C SER A 259 7.67 -11.12 0.82
N GLY A 260 8.49 -10.21 1.38
CA GLY A 260 9.30 -10.47 2.56
C GLY A 260 10.80 -10.71 2.30
N ILE A 261 11.22 -10.96 1.05
CA ILE A 261 12.62 -11.27 0.72
C ILE A 261 13.60 -10.16 1.17
N LEU A 262 13.20 -8.88 1.10
CA LEU A 262 14.02 -7.74 1.53
C LEU A 262 14.00 -7.49 3.05
N ALA A 263 13.16 -8.20 3.80
CA ALA A 263 13.15 -8.16 5.26
C ALA A 263 13.65 -9.46 5.90
N ALA A 264 13.83 -10.51 5.10
CA ALA A 264 14.36 -11.78 5.56
C ALA A 264 15.88 -11.70 5.80
N PRO A 265 16.44 -12.47 6.75
CA PRO A 265 17.88 -12.62 6.86
C PRO A 265 18.43 -13.33 5.62
N ARG A 266 19.74 -13.15 5.36
CA ARG A 266 20.42 -13.83 4.25
C ARG A 266 20.17 -15.34 4.30
N GLY A 267 19.72 -15.93 3.18
CA GLY A 267 19.36 -17.35 3.08
C GLY A 267 18.05 -17.74 3.76
N GLY A 268 17.28 -16.76 4.24
CA GLY A 268 15.95 -16.97 4.80
C GLY A 268 14.89 -17.26 3.73
N GLU A 269 13.62 -16.94 4.03
CA GLU A 269 12.52 -17.15 3.09
C GLU A 269 12.71 -16.31 1.81
N GLN A 270 12.69 -16.97 0.65
CA GLN A 270 12.95 -16.36 -0.64
C GLN A 270 11.65 -16.30 -1.47
N LYS A 271 10.75 -15.40 -1.07
CA LYS A 271 9.51 -15.13 -1.82
C LYS A 271 9.60 -13.79 -2.53
N PHE A 272 9.14 -13.76 -3.76
CA PHE A 272 9.01 -12.56 -4.58
C PHE A 272 7.71 -12.64 -5.38
N ASP A 273 6.97 -11.55 -5.42
CA ASP A 273 5.71 -11.45 -6.18
C ASP A 273 4.71 -12.58 -5.85
N TYR A 274 4.61 -12.90 -4.54
CA TYR A 274 3.76 -13.96 -3.95
C TYR A 274 4.11 -15.40 -4.35
N ALA A 275 5.27 -15.62 -4.98
CA ALA A 275 5.76 -16.93 -5.40
C ALA A 275 7.21 -17.15 -4.91
N ASP A 276 7.80 -18.30 -5.23
CA ASP A 276 9.22 -18.53 -5.03
C ASP A 276 10.04 -17.57 -5.90
N ALA A 277 11.06 -16.93 -5.31
CA ALA A 277 11.86 -15.95 -6.02
C ALA A 277 12.66 -16.59 -7.17
N PRO A 278 12.66 -16.01 -8.38
CA PRO A 278 13.53 -16.39 -9.46
C PRO A 278 15.02 -16.27 -9.10
N ALA A 279 15.86 -17.07 -9.75
CA ALA A 279 17.30 -17.11 -9.46
C ALA A 279 17.98 -15.73 -9.58
N GLU A 280 17.60 -14.93 -10.58
CA GLU A 280 18.12 -13.58 -10.77
C GLU A 280 17.75 -12.63 -9.62
N ILE A 281 16.57 -12.77 -9.04
CA ILE A 281 16.14 -12.00 -7.86
C ILE A 281 16.95 -12.41 -6.63
N ILE A 282 17.21 -13.72 -6.46
CA ILE A 282 18.05 -14.21 -5.36
C ILE A 282 19.47 -13.68 -5.47
N VAL A 283 20.08 -13.71 -6.67
CA VAL A 283 21.43 -13.16 -6.92
C VAL A 283 21.47 -11.67 -6.59
N ARG A 284 20.48 -10.91 -7.07
CA ARG A 284 20.39 -9.46 -6.80
C ARG A 284 20.21 -9.17 -5.31
N THR A 285 19.36 -9.94 -4.63
CA THR A 285 19.14 -9.80 -3.18
C THR A 285 20.42 -10.11 -2.40
N ASN A 286 21.17 -11.15 -2.77
CA ASN A 286 22.45 -11.46 -2.14
C ASN A 286 23.46 -10.33 -2.33
N ARG A 287 23.52 -9.70 -3.52
CA ARG A 287 24.39 -8.55 -3.75
C ARG A 287 23.98 -7.34 -2.91
N LEU A 288 22.68 -7.10 -2.75
CA LEU A 288 22.17 -6.07 -1.82
C LEU A 288 22.63 -6.36 -0.38
N HIS A 289 22.55 -7.61 0.08
CA HIS A 289 23.07 -7.99 1.40
C HIS A 289 24.57 -7.72 1.55
N ASP A 290 25.40 -8.03 0.51
CA ASP A 290 26.85 -7.79 0.58
C ASP A 290 27.15 -6.31 0.85
N ILE A 291 26.50 -5.40 0.10
CA ILE A 291 26.66 -3.96 0.28
C ILE A 291 26.09 -3.49 1.62
N CYS A 292 24.94 -4.02 2.02
CA CYS A 292 24.35 -3.73 3.33
C CYS A 292 25.30 -4.09 4.49
N ASP A 293 25.95 -5.25 4.42
CA ASP A 293 26.93 -5.70 5.42
C ASP A 293 28.15 -4.78 5.44
N GLU A 294 28.66 -4.35 4.28
CA GLU A 294 29.81 -3.43 4.15
C GLU A 294 29.52 -2.07 4.81
N TYR A 295 28.32 -1.52 4.62
CA TYR A 295 27.93 -0.21 5.16
C TYR A 295 27.21 -0.29 6.51
N HIS A 296 27.03 -1.48 7.09
CA HIS A 296 26.28 -1.71 8.32
C HIS A 296 24.83 -1.19 8.28
N VAL A 297 24.20 -1.28 7.11
CA VAL A 297 22.81 -0.88 6.86
C VAL A 297 21.93 -2.12 6.80
N PRO A 298 20.89 -2.28 7.63
CA PRO A 298 19.93 -3.36 7.47
C PRO A 298 19.24 -3.27 6.10
N LEU A 299 19.16 -4.37 5.37
CA LEU A 299 18.51 -4.40 4.06
C LEU A 299 17.05 -3.92 4.13
N ALA A 300 16.32 -4.27 5.20
CA ALA A 300 14.97 -3.81 5.43
C ALA A 300 14.87 -2.28 5.60
N ALA A 301 15.86 -1.64 6.24
CA ALA A 301 15.93 -0.19 6.35
C ALA A 301 16.08 0.47 4.97
N ALA A 302 17.01 -0.03 4.17
CA ALA A 302 17.20 0.44 2.80
C ALA A 302 15.93 0.23 1.93
N ALA A 303 15.29 -0.93 2.04
CA ALA A 303 14.06 -1.24 1.30
C ALA A 303 12.90 -0.28 1.64
N MET A 304 12.76 0.10 2.90
CA MET A 304 11.73 1.05 3.35
C MET A 304 12.03 2.49 2.90
N GLN A 305 13.29 2.91 2.94
CA GLN A 305 13.65 4.29 2.64
C GLN A 305 13.83 4.57 1.14
N PHE A 306 14.16 3.56 0.34
CA PHE A 306 14.39 3.71 -1.09
C PHE A 306 13.25 4.43 -1.83
N PRO A 307 11.98 4.04 -1.69
CA PRO A 307 10.90 4.68 -2.45
C PRO A 307 10.72 6.17 -2.11
N LEU A 308 10.99 6.57 -0.87
CA LEU A 308 10.85 7.95 -0.40
C LEU A 308 11.93 8.89 -0.96
N ARG A 309 12.91 8.37 -1.67
CA ARG A 309 13.93 9.17 -2.39
C ARG A 309 13.38 9.83 -3.66
N HIS A 310 12.22 9.39 -4.14
CA HIS A 310 11.53 10.01 -5.27
C HIS A 310 10.43 10.96 -4.80
N GLU A 311 10.42 12.19 -5.32
CA GLU A 311 9.52 13.28 -4.90
C GLU A 311 8.02 12.97 -5.06
N ALA A 312 7.65 12.11 -6.02
CA ALA A 312 6.26 11.69 -6.19
C ALA A 312 5.75 10.80 -5.05
N VAL A 313 6.65 10.25 -4.20
CA VAL A 313 6.28 9.31 -3.12
C VAL A 313 6.10 10.06 -1.81
N SER A 314 4.88 10.07 -1.31
CA SER A 314 4.56 10.73 -0.04
C SER A 314 4.64 9.82 1.17
N SER A 315 4.34 8.53 1.01
CA SER A 315 4.30 7.59 2.13
C SER A 315 4.62 6.17 1.65
N ILE A 316 5.12 5.34 2.55
CA ILE A 316 5.15 3.89 2.37
C ILE A 316 4.17 3.23 3.32
N LEU A 317 3.52 2.14 2.87
CA LEU A 317 2.64 1.33 3.70
C LEU A 317 3.30 0.00 4.01
N ILE A 318 3.39 -0.29 5.31
CA ILE A 318 3.84 -1.60 5.79
C ILE A 318 2.66 -2.42 6.29
N GLY A 319 2.68 -3.71 6.01
CA GLY A 319 1.79 -4.70 6.60
C GLY A 319 2.58 -5.58 7.56
N VAL A 320 2.11 -5.71 8.79
CA VAL A 320 2.79 -6.48 9.85
C VAL A 320 1.77 -7.31 10.63
N ARG A 321 2.24 -8.30 11.41
CA ARG A 321 1.39 -9.24 12.15
C ARG A 321 1.58 -9.19 13.65
N SER A 322 2.55 -8.41 14.14
CA SER A 322 2.76 -8.24 15.58
C SER A 322 3.21 -6.83 15.96
N PRO A 323 3.00 -6.40 17.21
CA PRO A 323 3.50 -5.14 17.73
C PRO A 323 5.04 -5.02 17.66
N GLU A 324 5.74 -6.13 17.80
CA GLU A 324 7.22 -6.19 17.72
C GLU A 324 7.69 -5.82 16.31
N GLN A 325 7.01 -6.33 15.28
CA GLN A 325 7.33 -5.99 13.89
C GLN A 325 7.11 -4.49 13.61
N ILE A 326 6.07 -3.87 14.18
CA ILE A 326 5.88 -2.41 14.08
C ILE A 326 7.08 -1.69 14.67
N ARG A 327 7.45 -2.00 15.92
CA ARG A 327 8.58 -1.35 16.61
C ARG A 327 9.87 -1.52 15.84
N GLN A 328 10.14 -2.73 15.35
CA GLN A 328 11.33 -3.00 14.55
C GLN A 328 11.33 -2.22 13.22
N ASN A 329 10.19 -2.16 12.54
CA ASN A 329 10.07 -1.41 11.29
C ASN A 329 10.26 0.10 11.50
N VAL A 330 9.80 0.66 12.60
CA VAL A 330 10.06 2.07 12.95
C VAL A 330 11.57 2.29 13.18
N VAL A 331 12.26 1.39 13.89
CA VAL A 331 13.72 1.47 14.07
C VAL A 331 14.44 1.42 12.72
N TRP A 332 14.08 0.50 11.82
CA TRP A 332 14.65 0.43 10.47
C TRP A 332 14.33 1.66 9.63
N PHE A 333 13.09 2.16 9.71
CA PHE A 333 12.66 3.32 8.94
C PHE A 333 13.43 4.60 9.34
N GLU A 334 13.72 4.76 10.62
CA GLU A 334 14.40 5.93 11.20
C GLU A 334 15.92 5.80 11.24
N GLN A 335 16.48 4.67 10.78
CA GLN A 335 17.92 4.50 10.73
C GLN A 335 18.56 5.46 9.73
N SER A 336 19.62 6.13 10.13
CA SER A 336 20.43 6.92 9.21
C SER A 336 21.15 6.00 8.22
N ILE A 337 21.02 6.29 6.93
CA ILE A 337 21.71 5.58 5.84
C ILE A 337 22.60 6.59 5.13
N PRO A 338 23.93 6.34 5.07
CA PRO A 338 24.86 7.29 4.46
C PRO A 338 24.66 7.38 2.93
N ASP A 339 24.96 8.53 2.35
CA ASP A 339 24.80 8.73 0.90
C ASP A 339 25.77 7.87 0.08
N GLU A 340 26.91 7.50 0.64
CA GLU A 340 27.89 6.57 0.05
C GLU A 340 27.26 5.20 -0.21
N PHE A 341 26.37 4.72 0.68
CA PHE A 341 25.62 3.48 0.48
C PHE A 341 24.75 3.57 -0.78
N TRP A 342 23.98 4.65 -0.94
CA TRP A 342 23.11 4.84 -2.10
C TRP A 342 23.93 5.00 -3.40
N ASN A 343 25.08 5.69 -3.31
CA ASN A 343 25.99 5.85 -4.42
C ASN A 343 26.61 4.51 -4.86
N MET A 344 26.94 3.64 -3.89
CA MET A 344 27.40 2.28 -4.17
C MET A 344 26.31 1.46 -4.89
N LEU A 345 25.06 1.50 -4.42
CA LEU A 345 23.96 0.81 -5.09
C LEU A 345 23.78 1.29 -6.54
N ARG A 346 23.93 2.60 -6.81
CA ARG A 346 23.86 3.15 -8.18
C ARG A 346 25.04 2.68 -9.04
N SER A 347 26.26 2.72 -8.52
CA SER A 347 27.46 2.31 -9.25
C SER A 347 27.43 0.83 -9.65
N GLU A 348 26.78 0.00 -8.86
CA GLU A 348 26.55 -1.42 -9.12
C GLU A 348 25.32 -1.69 -10.01
N GLY A 349 24.58 -0.65 -10.40
CA GLY A 349 23.36 -0.79 -11.22
C GLY A 349 22.21 -1.48 -10.48
N LEU A 350 22.23 -1.48 -9.14
CA LEU A 350 21.17 -2.03 -8.30
C LEU A 350 20.02 -1.06 -8.13
N ILE A 351 20.27 0.24 -8.24
CA ILE A 351 19.25 1.30 -8.30
C ILE A 351 19.63 2.31 -9.41
N SER A 352 18.65 3.11 -9.83
CA SER A 352 18.81 4.17 -10.84
C SER A 352 19.49 5.41 -10.30
#